data_3ca919cad8c932d934dfcdd55c6d9a6b
#
_entry.id   3ca919cad8c932d934dfcdd55c6d9a6b
#
_cell.length_a   1.000
_cell.length_b   1.000
_cell.length_c   1.000
_cell.angle_alpha   90.00
_cell.angle_beta   90.00
_cell.angle_gamma   90.00
#
_symmetry.space_group_name_H-M   'P 1'
#
loop_
_entity.id
_entity.type
_entity.pdbx_description
1 polymer ?
#
loop_
_entity_poly.entity_id
_entity_poly.type
_entity_poly.pdbx_seq_one_letter_code
_entity_poly.pdbx_strand_id
1 'polypeptide(L)'
;AHGAWSAGWAWKKMHPLMIARGHRLVTPTYTGLGERGHLARPDIDLETHVADILGVLNFEDLTDVNLIGHSYGGMVATGVADRARQRIARLIYIDAFAPDDGDSVFDLLPASARAQRKPSADGFIPPVDMPPDTAAEDRAWCGPLRLPQPAKTFEQKLKFHGGPLILPRHYIYCTRHAPDDRFRRFYERAMREGWGITEIDSSHN
;
A
#
# COMPACT_ATOMS: atom_id res chain seq x y z
N ALA A 1 -1.48 2.74 -5.34
CA ALA A 1 -1.69 2.84 -3.88
C ALA A 1 -0.34 2.77 -3.18
N HIS A 2 0.08 3.83 -2.51
CA HIS A 2 1.40 3.95 -1.89
C HIS A 2 1.48 3.28 -0.51
N GLY A 3 2.69 3.05 -0.01
CA GLY A 3 2.96 2.49 1.32
C GLY A 3 2.65 3.46 2.46
N ALA A 4 2.77 2.96 3.70
CA ALA A 4 2.59 3.77 4.90
C ALA A 4 3.60 4.93 4.97
N TRP A 5 3.20 6.04 5.61
CA TRP A 5 4.02 7.26 5.80
C TRP A 5 4.50 7.91 4.50
N SER A 6 3.99 7.49 3.36
CA SER A 6 4.39 7.89 2.03
C SER A 6 3.30 8.71 1.35
N ALA A 7 3.45 8.96 0.06
CA ALA A 7 2.46 9.64 -0.77
C ALA A 7 2.70 9.33 -2.26
N GLY A 8 1.95 9.96 -3.13
CA GLY A 8 2.12 9.84 -4.59
C GLY A 8 3.54 10.14 -5.08
N TRP A 9 4.28 11.00 -4.36
CA TRP A 9 5.67 11.33 -4.69
C TRP A 9 6.60 10.11 -4.71
N ALA A 10 6.31 9.06 -3.94
CA ALA A 10 7.15 7.85 -3.91
C ALA A 10 7.27 7.18 -5.28
N TRP A 11 6.31 7.39 -6.16
CA TRP A 11 6.29 6.83 -7.51
C TRP A 11 6.97 7.74 -8.55
N LYS A 12 7.55 8.89 -8.13
CA LYS A 12 8.10 9.89 -9.05
C LYS A 12 9.11 9.31 -10.05
N LYS A 13 9.99 8.42 -9.60
CA LYS A 13 10.98 7.77 -10.47
C LYS A 13 10.35 6.77 -11.46
N MET A 14 9.16 6.26 -11.17
CA MET A 14 8.44 5.33 -12.04
C MET A 14 7.72 6.03 -13.20
N HIS A 15 7.30 7.29 -13.04
CA HIS A 15 6.55 8.01 -14.06
C HIS A 15 7.22 8.00 -15.45
N PRO A 16 8.49 8.41 -15.59
CA PRO A 16 9.16 8.42 -16.92
C PRO A 16 9.29 7.01 -17.50
N LEU A 17 9.50 6.00 -16.66
CA LEU A 17 9.66 4.60 -17.10
C LEU A 17 8.34 4.03 -17.63
N MET A 18 7.22 4.35 -16.97
CA MET A 18 5.89 3.89 -17.38
C MET A 18 5.44 4.61 -18.67
N ILE A 19 5.65 5.93 -18.74
CA ILE A 19 5.33 6.74 -19.93
C ILE A 19 6.13 6.23 -21.15
N ALA A 20 7.42 5.96 -20.98
CA ALA A 20 8.26 5.43 -22.05
C ALA A 20 7.79 4.08 -22.61
N ARG A 21 6.97 3.35 -21.84
CA ARG A 21 6.33 2.09 -22.25
C ARG A 21 4.86 2.24 -22.67
N GLY A 22 4.39 3.46 -22.84
CA GLY A 22 3.02 3.75 -23.27
C GLY A 22 1.96 3.59 -22.18
N HIS A 23 2.35 3.53 -20.91
CA HIS A 23 1.41 3.41 -19.81
C HIS A 23 1.11 4.77 -19.17
N ARG A 24 -0.15 5.01 -18.83
CA ARG A 24 -0.56 6.09 -17.93
C ARG A 24 -0.38 5.61 -16.49
N LEU A 25 0.42 6.33 -15.70
CA LEU A 25 0.58 6.07 -14.27
C LEU A 25 -0.13 7.18 -13.47
N VAL A 26 -1.07 6.77 -12.62
CA VAL A 26 -1.82 7.67 -11.72
C VAL A 26 -1.43 7.32 -10.28
N THR A 27 -0.96 8.30 -9.51
CA THR A 27 -0.38 8.09 -8.18
C THR A 27 -1.02 8.99 -7.12
N PRO A 28 -2.28 8.74 -6.74
CA PRO A 28 -2.99 9.56 -5.76
C PRO A 28 -2.32 9.48 -4.39
N THR A 29 -2.41 10.57 -3.64
CA THR A 29 -2.03 10.63 -2.23
C THR A 29 -3.26 10.49 -1.34
N TYR A 30 -3.15 9.69 -0.29
CA TYR A 30 -4.21 9.53 0.70
C TYR A 30 -4.38 10.77 1.56
N THR A 31 -5.60 11.01 2.02
CA THR A 31 -5.93 12.09 2.96
C THR A 31 -5.07 12.00 4.22
N GLY A 32 -4.49 13.13 4.62
CA GLY A 32 -3.62 13.24 5.80
C GLY A 32 -2.14 12.94 5.56
N LEU A 33 -1.74 12.58 4.34
CA LEU A 33 -0.36 12.25 3.99
C LEU A 33 0.16 13.15 2.84
N GLY A 34 1.48 13.20 2.68
CA GLY A 34 2.15 13.98 1.63
C GLY A 34 1.64 15.41 1.53
N GLU A 35 1.33 15.86 0.31
CA GLU A 35 0.77 17.20 0.02
C GLU A 35 -0.62 17.43 0.63
N ARG A 36 -1.28 16.36 1.08
CA ARG A 36 -2.56 16.40 1.82
C ARG A 36 -2.38 16.32 3.34
N GLY A 37 -1.14 16.47 3.84
CA GLY A 37 -0.80 16.44 5.26
C GLY A 37 -1.55 17.48 6.11
N HIS A 38 -1.92 18.62 5.51
CA HIS A 38 -2.75 19.66 6.17
C HIS A 38 -4.16 19.18 6.54
N LEU A 39 -4.60 18.05 6.00
CA LEU A 39 -5.88 17.39 6.33
C LEU A 39 -5.72 16.30 7.41
N ALA A 40 -4.51 16.10 7.94
CA ALA A 40 -4.25 15.04 8.90
C ALA A 40 -5.09 15.19 10.18
N ARG A 41 -5.78 14.12 10.55
CA ARG A 41 -6.58 14.00 11.76
C ARG A 41 -6.54 12.58 12.30
N PRO A 42 -6.65 12.33 13.59
CA PRO A 42 -6.55 11.00 14.18
C PRO A 42 -7.76 10.10 13.87
N ASP A 43 -8.86 10.65 13.36
CA ASP A 43 -10.07 9.92 12.98
C ASP A 43 -10.01 9.35 11.55
N ILE A 44 -9.01 9.74 10.74
CA ILE A 44 -8.77 9.16 9.42
C ILE A 44 -8.43 7.67 9.56
N ASP A 45 -9.13 6.85 8.80
CA ASP A 45 -9.07 5.40 8.86
C ASP A 45 -8.78 4.75 7.48
N LEU A 46 -8.79 3.44 7.40
CA LEU A 46 -8.55 2.70 6.15
C LEU A 46 -9.63 3.01 5.09
N GLU A 47 -10.89 3.15 5.51
CA GLU A 47 -11.99 3.47 4.59
C GLU A 47 -11.82 4.84 3.94
N THR A 48 -11.30 5.82 4.68
CA THR A 48 -10.95 7.14 4.12
C THR A 48 -9.94 7.01 2.98
N HIS A 49 -8.89 6.21 3.16
CA HIS A 49 -7.86 5.98 2.13
C HIS A 49 -8.41 5.17 0.94
N VAL A 50 -9.31 4.23 1.18
CA VAL A 50 -10.01 3.50 0.11
C VAL A 50 -10.88 4.48 -0.69
N ALA A 51 -11.62 5.37 -0.01
CA ALA A 51 -12.47 6.37 -0.66
C ALA A 51 -11.66 7.37 -1.51
N ASP A 52 -10.45 7.74 -1.08
CA ASP A 52 -9.55 8.59 -1.87
C ASP A 52 -9.27 7.98 -3.25
N ILE A 53 -8.94 6.68 -3.31
CA ILE A 53 -8.64 6.00 -4.58
C ILE A 53 -9.90 5.77 -5.41
N LEU A 54 -11.02 5.39 -4.76
CA LEU A 54 -12.31 5.26 -5.45
C LEU A 54 -12.74 6.59 -6.09
N GLY A 55 -12.51 7.69 -5.38
CA GLY A 55 -12.75 9.04 -5.92
C GLY A 55 -11.97 9.27 -7.22
N VAL A 56 -10.67 8.95 -7.23
CA VAL A 56 -9.84 9.10 -8.44
C VAL A 56 -10.35 8.21 -9.58
N LEU A 57 -10.67 6.94 -9.32
CA LEU A 57 -11.23 6.04 -10.33
C LEU A 57 -12.52 6.61 -10.95
N ASN A 58 -13.37 7.19 -10.12
CA ASN A 58 -14.67 7.73 -10.56
C ASN A 58 -14.54 9.05 -11.31
N PHE A 59 -13.82 10.03 -10.75
CA PHE A 59 -13.74 11.38 -11.32
C PHE A 59 -12.81 11.49 -12.53
N GLU A 60 -11.84 10.57 -12.66
CA GLU A 60 -10.98 10.43 -13.84
C GLU A 60 -11.51 9.39 -14.84
N ASP A 61 -12.69 8.82 -14.57
CA ASP A 61 -13.35 7.76 -15.34
C ASP A 61 -12.41 6.62 -15.76
N LEU A 62 -11.60 6.14 -14.81
CA LEU A 62 -10.62 5.09 -15.06
C LEU A 62 -11.30 3.73 -15.08
N THR A 63 -11.06 2.99 -16.15
CA THR A 63 -11.50 1.59 -16.36
C THR A 63 -10.34 0.75 -16.86
N ASP A 64 -10.46 -0.57 -16.78
CA ASP A 64 -9.40 -1.53 -17.18
C ASP A 64 -8.07 -1.29 -16.44
N VAL A 65 -8.16 -0.95 -15.16
CA VAL A 65 -7.03 -0.50 -14.34
C VAL A 65 -6.23 -1.68 -13.82
N ASN A 66 -4.91 -1.66 -14.02
CA ASN A 66 -3.99 -2.45 -13.21
C ASN A 66 -3.76 -1.70 -11.89
N LEU A 67 -4.46 -2.13 -10.84
CA LEU A 67 -4.38 -1.49 -9.52
C LEU A 67 -3.18 -2.04 -8.75
N ILE A 68 -2.25 -1.17 -8.39
CA ILE A 68 -1.00 -1.54 -7.71
C ILE A 68 -1.04 -1.08 -6.26
N GLY A 69 -0.78 -1.98 -5.33
CA GLY A 69 -0.58 -1.69 -3.91
C GLY A 69 0.83 -2.06 -3.45
N HIS A 70 1.57 -1.08 -2.89
CA HIS A 70 2.85 -1.31 -2.24
C HIS A 70 2.67 -1.31 -0.72
N SER A 71 3.22 -2.31 -0.02
CA SER A 71 3.23 -2.30 1.46
C SER A 71 1.81 -2.15 2.05
N TYR A 72 1.56 -1.13 2.89
CA TYR A 72 0.24 -0.73 3.39
C TYR A 72 -0.77 -0.51 2.25
N GLY A 73 -0.31 -0.01 1.10
CA GLY A 73 -1.17 0.21 -0.07
C GLY A 73 -1.86 -1.05 -0.57
N GLY A 74 -1.41 -2.25 -0.19
CA GLY A 74 -2.11 -3.50 -0.46
C GLY A 74 -3.46 -3.60 0.26
N MET A 75 -3.58 -3.08 1.49
CA MET A 75 -4.85 -2.98 2.21
C MET A 75 -5.85 -2.10 1.44
N VAL A 76 -5.38 -0.91 1.05
CA VAL A 76 -6.20 0.06 0.29
C VAL A 76 -6.59 -0.50 -1.07
N ALA A 77 -5.62 -1.05 -1.82
CA ALA A 77 -5.87 -1.62 -3.15
C ALA A 77 -6.87 -2.78 -3.11
N THR A 78 -6.80 -3.63 -2.08
CA THR A 78 -7.78 -4.72 -1.88
C THR A 78 -9.18 -4.16 -1.61
N GLY A 79 -9.30 -3.15 -0.74
CA GLY A 79 -10.59 -2.50 -0.47
C GLY A 79 -11.20 -1.82 -1.70
N VAL A 80 -10.36 -1.15 -2.50
CA VAL A 80 -10.78 -0.55 -3.77
C VAL A 80 -11.21 -1.62 -4.77
N ALA A 81 -10.43 -2.69 -4.92
CA ALA A 81 -10.75 -3.78 -5.83
C ALA A 81 -12.06 -4.47 -5.46
N ASP A 82 -12.38 -4.60 -4.16
CA ASP A 82 -13.68 -5.13 -3.72
C ASP A 82 -14.85 -4.23 -4.13
N ARG A 83 -14.70 -2.90 -4.06
CA ARG A 83 -15.80 -1.95 -4.30
C ARG A 83 -15.93 -1.51 -5.76
N ALA A 84 -14.85 -1.62 -6.55
CA ALA A 84 -14.81 -1.18 -7.95
C ALA A 84 -14.38 -2.32 -8.90
N ARG A 85 -14.84 -3.56 -8.66
CA ARG A 85 -14.45 -4.79 -9.38
C ARG A 85 -14.52 -4.62 -10.89
N GLN A 86 -15.56 -3.96 -11.39
CA GLN A 86 -15.80 -3.75 -12.82
C GLN A 86 -14.81 -2.77 -13.47
N ARG A 87 -14.04 -2.00 -12.69
CA ARG A 87 -13.04 -1.05 -13.17
C ARG A 87 -11.62 -1.60 -13.13
N ILE A 88 -11.41 -2.74 -12.42
CA ILE A 88 -10.08 -3.30 -12.15
C ILE A 88 -9.84 -4.52 -13.02
N ALA A 89 -8.88 -4.42 -13.93
CA ALA A 89 -8.44 -5.54 -14.75
C ALA A 89 -7.54 -6.53 -13.98
N ARG A 90 -6.69 -5.99 -13.11
CA ARG A 90 -5.74 -6.79 -12.32
C ARG A 90 -5.37 -6.07 -11.03
N LEU A 91 -5.17 -6.84 -9.96
CA LEU A 91 -4.65 -6.37 -8.68
C LEU A 91 -3.20 -6.85 -8.51
N ILE A 92 -2.28 -5.91 -8.33
CA ILE A 92 -0.84 -6.17 -8.20
C ILE A 92 -0.37 -5.73 -6.82
N TYR A 93 0.25 -6.65 -6.09
CA TYR A 93 0.87 -6.40 -4.80
C TYR A 93 2.38 -6.32 -4.97
N ILE A 94 3.00 -5.22 -4.55
CA ILE A 94 4.46 -5.07 -4.50
C ILE A 94 4.87 -5.12 -3.05
N ASP A 95 5.43 -6.24 -2.62
CA ASP A 95 5.88 -6.47 -1.24
C ASP A 95 4.88 -5.90 -0.22
N ALA A 96 3.62 -6.39 -0.30
CA ALA A 96 2.47 -5.72 0.29
C ALA A 96 1.58 -6.67 1.09
N PHE A 97 0.76 -6.09 1.96
CA PHE A 97 -0.33 -6.80 2.60
C PHE A 97 -1.37 -7.22 1.55
N ALA A 98 -1.80 -8.47 1.61
CA ALA A 98 -2.91 -9.01 0.84
C ALA A 98 -3.96 -9.54 1.82
N PRO A 99 -4.84 -8.66 2.35
CA PRO A 99 -5.77 -9.03 3.41
C PRO A 99 -6.92 -9.92 2.93
N ASP A 100 -7.48 -10.65 3.87
CA ASP A 100 -8.80 -11.23 3.79
C ASP A 100 -9.86 -10.32 4.43
N ASP A 101 -11.12 -10.68 4.29
CA ASP A 101 -12.22 -9.99 4.96
C ASP A 101 -12.04 -10.02 6.48
N GLY A 102 -12.13 -8.87 7.12
CA GLY A 102 -11.95 -8.72 8.56
C GLY A 102 -10.52 -8.51 9.05
N ASP A 103 -9.52 -8.50 8.17
CA ASP A 103 -8.14 -8.22 8.55
C ASP A 103 -7.89 -6.71 8.72
N SER A 104 -7.10 -6.37 9.73
CA SER A 104 -6.43 -5.06 9.87
C SER A 104 -4.92 -5.20 9.63
N VAL A 105 -4.23 -4.08 9.43
CA VAL A 105 -2.75 -4.11 9.35
C VAL A 105 -2.17 -4.71 10.63
N PHE A 106 -2.70 -4.34 11.80
CA PHE A 106 -2.20 -4.86 13.08
C PHE A 106 -2.44 -6.36 13.27
N ASP A 107 -3.50 -6.93 12.68
CA ASP A 107 -3.72 -8.38 12.70
C ASP A 107 -2.71 -9.12 11.79
N LEU A 108 -2.26 -8.47 10.73
CA LEU A 108 -1.36 -9.03 9.74
C LEU A 108 0.13 -8.86 10.07
N LEU A 109 0.47 -7.96 10.99
CA LEU A 109 1.85 -7.73 11.40
C LEU A 109 2.33 -8.78 12.40
N PRO A 110 3.60 -9.26 12.27
CA PRO A 110 4.27 -9.97 13.35
C PRO A 110 4.32 -9.12 14.63
N ALA A 111 4.30 -9.77 15.78
CA ALA A 111 4.30 -9.08 17.09
C ALA A 111 5.46 -8.07 17.24
N SER A 112 6.65 -8.42 16.78
CA SER A 112 7.84 -7.55 16.78
C SER A 112 7.63 -6.29 15.96
N ALA A 113 7.07 -6.41 14.76
CA ALA A 113 6.80 -5.29 13.88
C ALA A 113 5.64 -4.41 14.41
N ARG A 114 4.63 -5.04 15.02
CA ARG A 114 3.53 -4.31 15.68
C ARG A 114 4.03 -3.50 16.88
N ALA A 115 4.95 -4.04 17.67
CA ALA A 115 5.52 -3.35 18.84
C ALA A 115 6.27 -2.07 18.47
N GLN A 116 6.83 -1.98 17.26
CA GLN A 116 7.52 -0.80 16.72
C GLN A 116 6.56 0.28 16.19
N ARG A 117 5.25 -0.01 16.09
CA ARG A 117 4.22 0.86 15.49
C ARG A 117 3.17 1.28 16.51
N LYS A 118 3.66 1.70 17.68
CA LYS A 118 2.77 2.20 18.73
C LYS A 118 2.28 3.60 18.36
N PRO A 119 0.97 3.84 18.43
CA PRO A 119 0.44 5.18 18.31
C PRO A 119 0.99 6.10 19.40
N SER A 120 1.32 7.32 19.04
CA SER A 120 1.58 8.43 20.00
C SER A 120 0.27 8.93 20.62
N ALA A 121 0.37 9.79 21.63
CA ALA A 121 -0.79 10.30 22.37
C ALA A 121 -1.78 11.09 21.49
N ASP A 122 -1.32 11.63 20.38
CA ASP A 122 -2.12 12.34 19.39
C ASP A 122 -2.83 11.43 18.37
N GLY A 123 -2.68 10.10 18.48
CA GLY A 123 -3.33 9.12 17.63
C GLY A 123 -2.62 8.84 16.30
N PHE A 124 -1.35 9.19 16.18
CA PHE A 124 -0.56 8.94 14.98
C PHE A 124 0.55 7.91 15.22
N ILE A 125 0.91 7.17 14.19
CA ILE A 125 2.05 6.25 14.18
C ILE A 125 3.21 6.95 13.45
N PRO A 126 4.34 7.23 14.13
CA PRO A 126 5.50 7.83 13.49
C PRO A 126 6.11 6.90 12.42
N PRO A 127 6.80 7.45 11.40
CA PRO A 127 7.51 6.65 10.43
C PRO A 127 8.55 5.74 11.08
N VAL A 128 8.59 4.47 10.65
CA VAL A 128 9.68 3.56 11.02
C VAL A 128 10.91 3.80 10.16
N ASP A 129 12.06 3.34 10.60
CA ASP A 129 13.30 3.45 9.83
C ASP A 129 13.17 2.82 8.44
N MET A 130 13.85 3.43 7.48
CA MET A 130 13.98 2.85 6.14
C MET A 130 14.97 1.68 6.16
N PRO A 131 14.82 0.70 5.25
CA PRO A 131 15.79 -0.39 5.12
C PRO A 131 17.21 0.12 5.03
N PRO A 132 18.19 -0.57 5.63
CA PRO A 132 19.59 -0.09 5.71
C PRO A 132 20.25 0.04 4.33
N ASP A 133 19.79 -0.73 3.33
CA ASP A 133 20.26 -0.69 1.94
C ASP A 133 19.56 0.36 1.06
N THR A 134 18.66 1.18 1.64
CA THR A 134 18.10 2.34 0.94
C THR A 134 19.23 3.31 0.57
N ALA A 135 19.34 3.65 -0.72
CA ALA A 135 20.37 4.56 -1.22
C ALA A 135 20.40 5.89 -0.44
N ALA A 136 21.57 6.42 -0.18
CA ALA A 136 21.73 7.63 0.64
C ALA A 136 20.98 8.83 0.04
N GLU A 137 20.98 8.95 -1.30
CA GLU A 137 20.25 10.00 -2.01
C GLU A 137 18.73 9.86 -1.85
N ASP A 138 18.21 8.63 -1.88
CA ASP A 138 16.78 8.36 -1.69
C ASP A 138 16.38 8.60 -0.25
N ARG A 139 17.21 8.21 0.71
CA ARG A 139 17.01 8.49 2.13
C ARG A 139 16.97 10.00 2.42
N ALA A 140 17.90 10.76 1.84
CA ALA A 140 17.95 12.22 1.98
C ALA A 140 16.73 12.90 1.33
N TRP A 141 16.26 12.36 0.19
CA TRP A 141 15.13 12.90 -0.52
C TRP A 141 13.81 12.57 0.17
N CYS A 142 13.53 11.30 0.44
CA CYS A 142 12.21 10.88 0.92
C CYS A 142 12.04 10.97 2.44
N GLY A 143 13.15 10.94 3.21
CA GLY A 143 13.11 10.98 4.67
C GLY A 143 12.27 12.14 5.22
N PRO A 144 12.55 13.39 4.84
CA PRO A 144 11.82 14.58 5.29
C PRO A 144 10.34 14.62 4.80
N LEU A 145 10.00 13.87 3.77
CA LEU A 145 8.65 13.86 3.19
C LEU A 145 7.70 12.84 3.86
N ARG A 146 8.24 11.99 4.73
CA ARG A 146 7.46 10.96 5.43
C ARG A 146 6.74 11.56 6.63
N LEU A 147 5.41 11.53 6.61
CA LEU A 147 4.58 12.06 7.67
C LEU A 147 4.06 10.93 8.59
N PRO A 148 3.83 11.22 9.90
CA PRO A 148 3.12 10.31 10.78
C PRO A 148 1.76 9.94 10.20
N GLN A 149 1.36 8.67 10.33
CA GLN A 149 0.12 8.16 9.77
C GLN A 149 -0.93 7.96 10.84
N PRO A 150 -2.22 8.31 10.61
CA PRO A 150 -3.29 8.09 11.57
C PRO A 150 -3.38 6.61 11.97
N ALA A 151 -3.43 6.34 13.27
CA ALA A 151 -3.39 4.97 13.81
C ALA A 151 -4.58 4.12 13.36
N LYS A 152 -5.75 4.72 13.20
CA LYS A 152 -6.96 4.03 12.73
C LYS A 152 -6.81 3.40 11.35
N THR A 153 -5.89 3.88 10.51
CA THR A 153 -5.58 3.25 9.23
C THR A 153 -4.93 1.88 9.38
N PHE A 154 -4.31 1.59 10.52
CA PHE A 154 -3.72 0.30 10.88
C PHE A 154 -4.65 -0.57 11.72
N GLU A 155 -5.55 0.05 12.47
CA GLU A 155 -6.47 -0.62 13.40
C GLU A 155 -7.74 -1.10 12.72
N GLN A 156 -8.24 -0.33 11.75
CA GLN A 156 -9.51 -0.63 11.10
C GLN A 156 -9.43 -1.90 10.28
N LYS A 157 -10.40 -2.76 10.52
CA LYS A 157 -10.58 -4.00 9.77
C LYS A 157 -11.20 -3.72 8.41
N LEU A 158 -10.58 -4.24 7.37
CA LEU A 158 -11.14 -4.20 6.03
C LEU A 158 -12.39 -5.08 5.97
N LYS A 159 -13.46 -4.57 5.39
CA LYS A 159 -14.69 -5.32 5.16
C LYS A 159 -14.97 -5.44 3.67
N PHE A 160 -15.21 -6.66 3.20
CA PHE A 160 -15.64 -6.92 1.84
C PHE A 160 -17.15 -6.74 1.71
N HIS A 161 -17.58 -6.10 0.65
CA HIS A 161 -18.99 -5.84 0.35
C HIS A 161 -19.53 -6.78 -0.73
N GLY A 162 -18.66 -7.31 -1.58
CA GLY A 162 -19.01 -8.10 -2.76
C GLY A 162 -18.68 -9.60 -2.64
N GLY A 163 -18.44 -10.14 -1.44
CA GLY A 163 -18.01 -11.53 -1.25
C GLY A 163 -16.57 -11.78 -1.75
N PRO A 164 -16.19 -13.02 -2.06
CA PRO A 164 -14.81 -13.35 -2.45
C PRO A 164 -14.32 -12.50 -3.62
N LEU A 165 -13.07 -12.05 -3.52
CA LEU A 165 -12.45 -11.22 -4.55
C LEU A 165 -11.92 -12.10 -5.68
N ILE A 166 -12.67 -12.20 -6.78
CA ILE A 166 -12.33 -12.99 -7.97
C ILE A 166 -11.80 -12.04 -9.04
N LEU A 167 -10.48 -11.78 -9.00
CA LEU A 167 -9.76 -10.95 -9.96
C LEU A 167 -8.40 -11.59 -10.28
N PRO A 168 -7.84 -11.38 -11.49
CA PRO A 168 -6.45 -11.69 -11.76
C PRO A 168 -5.55 -10.97 -10.75
N ARG A 169 -4.68 -11.71 -10.07
CA ARG A 169 -3.75 -11.16 -9.06
C ARG A 169 -2.31 -11.46 -9.42
N HIS A 170 -1.42 -10.55 -9.05
CA HIS A 170 0.01 -10.72 -9.21
C HIS A 170 0.72 -10.24 -7.94
N TYR A 171 1.72 -11.00 -7.49
CA TYR A 171 2.54 -10.63 -6.34
C TYR A 171 3.99 -10.42 -6.78
N ILE A 172 4.52 -9.24 -6.53
CA ILE A 172 5.93 -8.90 -6.72
C ILE A 172 6.58 -8.94 -5.34
N TYR A 173 7.50 -9.87 -5.16
CA TYR A 173 8.17 -10.12 -3.88
C TYR A 173 9.59 -9.59 -3.92
N CYS A 174 9.96 -8.77 -2.91
CA CYS A 174 11.32 -8.26 -2.73
C CYS A 174 12.14 -9.25 -1.92
N THR A 175 13.20 -9.80 -2.51
CA THR A 175 13.97 -10.91 -1.91
C THR A 175 14.97 -10.48 -0.84
N ARG A 176 15.33 -9.18 -0.77
CA ARG A 176 16.16 -8.59 0.31
C ARG A 176 15.27 -8.08 1.45
N HIS A 177 14.63 -9.00 2.14
CA HIS A 177 13.70 -8.66 3.22
C HIS A 177 14.41 -8.38 4.55
N ALA A 178 13.71 -7.66 5.42
CA ALA A 178 14.12 -7.48 6.82
C ALA A 178 14.07 -8.84 7.56
N PRO A 179 14.76 -8.96 8.72
CA PRO A 179 14.79 -10.20 9.49
C PRO A 179 13.41 -10.77 9.86
N ASP A 180 12.37 -9.93 9.91
CA ASP A 180 11.00 -10.35 10.22
C ASP A 180 10.18 -10.81 9.00
N ASP A 181 10.72 -10.63 7.80
CA ASP A 181 10.10 -11.01 6.50
C ASP A 181 8.56 -11.05 6.51
N ARG A 182 7.97 -9.95 6.89
CA ARG A 182 6.52 -9.81 7.17
C ARG A 182 5.63 -10.08 5.97
N PHE A 183 6.20 -10.07 4.76
CA PHE A 183 5.46 -10.22 3.51
C PHE A 183 5.56 -11.63 2.92
N ARG A 184 6.45 -12.48 3.41
CA ARG A 184 6.62 -13.87 2.95
C ARG A 184 5.31 -14.67 2.97
N ARG A 185 4.51 -14.53 4.02
CA ARG A 185 3.22 -15.22 4.12
C ARG A 185 2.28 -14.92 2.95
N PHE A 186 2.31 -13.70 2.41
CA PHE A 186 1.47 -13.29 1.28
C PHE A 186 2.03 -13.78 -0.05
N TYR A 187 3.36 -13.80 -0.19
CA TYR A 187 4.04 -14.44 -1.31
C TYR A 187 3.75 -15.95 -1.36
N GLU A 188 3.87 -16.66 -0.23
CA GLU A 188 3.53 -18.09 -0.14
C GLU A 188 2.04 -18.33 -0.42
N ARG A 189 1.16 -17.44 0.02
CA ARG A 189 -0.25 -17.47 -0.34
C ARG A 189 -0.46 -17.31 -1.84
N ALA A 190 0.22 -16.37 -2.46
CA ALA A 190 0.14 -16.15 -3.91
C ALA A 190 0.54 -17.40 -4.69
N MET A 191 1.58 -18.12 -4.25
CA MET A 191 1.97 -19.42 -4.84
C MET A 191 0.85 -20.46 -4.70
N ARG A 192 0.30 -20.62 -3.49
CA ARG A 192 -0.75 -21.62 -3.23
C ARG A 192 -2.04 -21.34 -4.02
N GLU A 193 -2.39 -20.08 -4.19
CA GLU A 193 -3.61 -19.64 -4.88
C GLU A 193 -3.41 -19.46 -6.40
N GLY A 194 -2.22 -19.72 -6.93
CA GLY A 194 -1.93 -19.65 -8.36
C GLY A 194 -1.95 -18.23 -8.93
N TRP A 195 -1.60 -17.22 -8.13
CA TRP A 195 -1.42 -15.85 -8.64
C TRP A 195 -0.19 -15.77 -9.53
N GLY A 196 -0.12 -14.75 -10.39
CA GLY A 196 1.15 -14.40 -11.04
C GLY A 196 2.19 -14.01 -9.99
N ILE A 197 3.45 -14.39 -10.19
CA ILE A 197 4.54 -14.10 -9.25
C ILE A 197 5.73 -13.53 -10.02
N THR A 198 6.37 -12.53 -9.40
CA THR A 198 7.68 -12.02 -9.81
C THR A 198 8.52 -11.81 -8.55
N GLU A 199 9.74 -12.31 -8.56
CA GLU A 199 10.74 -11.99 -7.54
C GLU A 199 11.69 -10.94 -8.08
N ILE A 200 12.01 -9.96 -7.22
CA ILE A 200 13.01 -8.93 -7.54
C ILE A 200 14.08 -8.86 -6.45
N ASP A 201 15.33 -8.77 -6.87
CA ASP A 201 16.45 -8.60 -5.95
C ASP A 201 16.53 -7.15 -5.47
N SER A 202 15.61 -6.77 -4.60
CA SER A 202 15.48 -5.45 -3.98
C SER A 202 15.03 -5.58 -2.54
N SER A 203 15.24 -4.54 -1.75
CA SER A 203 14.58 -4.37 -0.46
C SER A 203 13.16 -3.81 -0.63
N HIS A 204 12.49 -3.62 0.51
CA HIS A 204 11.09 -3.16 0.57
C HIS A 204 10.84 -1.76 -0.02
N ASN A 205 11.86 -0.86 -0.04
CA ASN A 205 11.75 0.52 -0.54
C ASN A 205 12.59 0.75 -1.79
#